data_d1143840d6e23c73f0c1c09129e4ea33
#
_entry.id   d1143840d6e23c73f0c1c09129e4ea33
#
_cell.length_a   1.000
_cell.length_b   1.000
_cell.length_c   1.000
_cell.angle_alpha   90.00
_cell.angle_beta   90.00
_cell.angle_gamma   90.00
#
_symmetry.space_group_name_H-M   'P 1'
#
loop_
_entity.id
_entity.type
_entity.pdbx_description
1 polymer ?
#
loop_
_entity_poly.entity_id
_entity_poly.type
_entity_poly.pdbx_seq_one_letter_code
_entity_poly.pdbx_strand_id
1 'polypeptide(L)'
;MAITKAVKIKIRSYMESLDEQGERAGEAEVVEESFEGELLCECDSVTVKYREATEGGPVSCAMIHTASGLTVRRQGAISAVLEFGTGKVYRTVYEVAPYKFDVTVTTRAYRSSLSAFGGTVDILYYIDIGGELRRTRMKIEVTL
;
A
#
# COMPACT_ATOMS: atom_id res chain seq x y z
N MET A 1 -16.03 -16.98 11.91
CA MET A 1 -15.94 -16.01 13.00
C MET A 1 -14.71 -15.16 12.84
N ALA A 2 -14.88 -13.86 12.86
CA ALA A 2 -13.77 -12.93 12.71
C ALA A 2 -13.10 -12.68 14.08
N ILE A 3 -11.77 -12.59 14.07
CA ILE A 3 -10.98 -12.27 15.28
C ILE A 3 -10.37 -10.89 15.04
N THR A 4 -10.64 -9.95 15.95
CA THR A 4 -10.13 -8.59 15.88
C THR A 4 -9.10 -8.36 16.99
N LYS A 5 -7.95 -7.81 16.63
CA LYS A 5 -6.87 -7.50 17.57
C LYS A 5 -6.35 -6.09 17.31
N ALA A 6 -5.96 -5.39 18.40
CA ALA A 6 -5.26 -4.12 18.27
C ALA A 6 -3.83 -4.36 17.80
N VAL A 7 -3.38 -3.59 16.83
CA VAL A 7 -2.03 -3.72 16.25
C VAL A 7 -1.37 -2.38 16.06
N LYS A 8 -0.05 -2.40 15.97
CA LYS A 8 0.77 -1.29 15.51
C LYS A 8 1.25 -1.59 14.11
N ILE A 9 1.21 -0.57 13.26
CA ILE A 9 1.55 -0.69 11.84
C ILE A 9 2.68 0.28 11.55
N LYS A 10 3.76 -0.23 10.97
CA LYS A 10 4.87 0.59 10.51
C LYS A 10 5.05 0.38 9.02
N ILE A 11 5.01 1.47 8.26
CA ILE A 11 5.15 1.43 6.81
C ILE A 11 6.39 2.25 6.43
N ARG A 12 7.33 1.61 5.75
CA ARG A 12 8.52 2.26 5.22
C ARG A 12 8.55 2.11 3.71
N SER A 13 8.62 3.25 3.04
CA SER A 13 8.66 3.30 1.58
C SER A 13 9.96 3.96 1.12
N TYR A 14 10.65 3.31 0.20
CA TYR A 14 11.82 3.83 -0.50
C TYR A 14 11.42 4.04 -1.95
N MET A 15 11.35 5.30 -2.37
CA MET A 15 10.82 5.68 -3.68
C MET A 15 11.88 6.33 -4.54
N GLU A 16 11.97 5.88 -5.78
CA GLU A 16 12.88 6.43 -6.79
C GLU A 16 12.07 6.89 -8.00
N SER A 17 12.20 8.16 -8.38
CA SER A 17 11.66 8.64 -9.64
C SER A 17 12.53 8.14 -10.78
N LEU A 18 11.92 7.71 -11.87
CA LEU A 18 12.61 7.19 -13.05
C LEU A 18 12.43 8.12 -14.23
N ASP A 19 13.47 8.22 -15.07
CA ASP A 19 13.40 8.97 -16.32
C ASP A 19 12.79 8.13 -17.46
N GLU A 20 12.75 8.68 -18.66
CA GLU A 20 12.18 8.01 -19.83
C GLU A 20 12.92 6.71 -20.20
N GLN A 21 14.19 6.59 -19.81
CA GLN A 21 14.98 5.38 -20.03
C GLN A 21 14.83 4.36 -18.90
N GLY A 22 14.03 4.67 -17.88
CA GLY A 22 13.84 3.80 -16.72
C GLY A 22 14.97 3.88 -15.70
N GLU A 23 15.82 4.88 -15.78
CA GLU A 23 16.91 5.10 -14.84
C GLU A 23 16.51 6.12 -13.78
N ARG A 24 17.14 6.02 -12.61
CA ARG A 24 16.86 6.90 -11.50
C ARG A 24 17.14 8.36 -11.85
N ALA A 25 16.13 9.22 -11.63
CA ALA A 25 16.21 10.66 -11.83
C ALA A 25 16.08 11.36 -10.46
N GLY A 26 17.16 11.96 -10.01
CA GLY A 26 17.20 12.66 -8.73
C GLY A 26 17.47 11.75 -7.53
N GLU A 27 17.21 12.26 -6.34
CA GLU A 27 17.44 11.54 -5.09
C GLU A 27 16.24 10.65 -4.73
N ALA A 28 16.52 9.53 -4.08
CA ALA A 28 15.49 8.68 -3.53
C ALA A 28 14.83 9.36 -2.33
N GLU A 29 13.55 9.10 -2.16
CA GLU A 29 12.78 9.57 -1.02
C GLU A 29 12.45 8.38 -0.11
N VAL A 30 12.67 8.56 1.19
CA VAL A 30 12.31 7.56 2.20
C VAL A 30 11.21 8.16 3.07
N VAL A 31 10.09 7.44 3.16
CA VAL A 31 8.96 7.82 4.01
C VAL A 31 8.75 6.72 5.04
N GLU A 32 8.66 7.09 6.30
CA GLU A 32 8.35 6.19 7.40
C GLU A 32 7.12 6.69 8.12
N GLU A 33 6.14 5.82 8.28
CA GLU A 33 4.88 6.14 8.94
C GLU A 33 4.52 5.07 9.93
N SER A 34 3.88 5.45 11.03
CA SER A 34 3.43 4.53 12.07
C SER A 34 1.97 4.83 12.41
N PHE A 35 1.19 3.79 12.56
CA PHE A 35 -0.23 3.89 12.87
C PHE A 35 -0.62 2.87 13.92
N GLU A 36 -1.67 3.18 14.67
CA GLU A 36 -2.38 2.21 15.46
C GLU A 36 -3.63 1.79 14.68
N GLY A 37 -3.95 0.51 14.71
CA GLY A 37 -5.06 -0.01 13.95
C GLY A 37 -5.58 -1.32 14.49
N GLU A 38 -6.34 -2.00 13.66
CA GLU A 38 -6.97 -3.27 13.98
C GLU A 38 -6.64 -4.31 12.93
N LEU A 39 -6.36 -5.51 13.39
CA LEU A 39 -6.19 -6.68 12.53
C LEU A 39 -7.42 -7.56 12.66
N LEU A 40 -8.02 -7.87 11.53
CA LEU A 40 -9.18 -8.74 11.40
C LEU A 40 -8.77 -9.98 10.62
N CYS A 41 -8.82 -11.14 11.26
CA CYS A 41 -8.49 -12.39 10.62
C CYS A 41 -9.74 -13.19 10.31
N GLU A 42 -9.93 -13.51 9.05
CA GLU A 42 -10.98 -14.37 8.55
C GLU A 42 -10.38 -15.62 7.91
N CYS A 43 -11.22 -16.55 7.47
CA CYS A 43 -10.78 -17.82 6.92
C CYS A 43 -9.76 -17.69 5.78
N ASP A 44 -10.01 -16.76 4.85
CA ASP A 44 -9.24 -16.61 3.62
C ASP A 44 -8.47 -15.30 3.53
N SER A 45 -8.57 -14.44 4.56
CA SER A 45 -7.97 -13.12 4.50
C SER A 45 -7.52 -12.59 5.84
N VAL A 46 -6.54 -11.69 5.80
CA VAL A 46 -6.12 -10.90 6.94
C VAL A 46 -6.26 -9.44 6.53
N THR A 47 -7.08 -8.70 7.25
CA THR A 47 -7.33 -7.29 6.98
C THR A 47 -6.74 -6.44 8.10
N VAL A 48 -5.99 -5.41 7.75
CA VAL A 48 -5.45 -4.44 8.69
C VAL A 48 -6.08 -3.09 8.37
N LYS A 49 -6.75 -2.51 9.36
CA LYS A 49 -7.44 -1.22 9.21
C LYS A 49 -6.80 -0.16 10.07
N TYR A 50 -6.64 1.02 9.53
CA TYR A 50 -6.12 2.16 10.25
C TYR A 50 -6.65 3.46 9.63
N ARG A 51 -6.41 4.57 10.32
CA ARG A 51 -6.76 5.91 9.83
C ARG A 51 -5.51 6.75 9.68
N GLU A 52 -5.49 7.54 8.63
CA GLU A 52 -4.43 8.47 8.32
C GLU A 52 -4.99 9.89 8.34
N ALA A 53 -4.30 10.81 9.01
CA ALA A 53 -4.62 12.23 8.96
C ALA A 53 -3.86 12.86 7.81
N THR A 54 -4.57 13.53 6.90
CA THR A 54 -3.96 14.26 5.78
C THR A 54 -4.40 15.72 5.80
N GLU A 55 -3.72 16.55 5.04
CA GLU A 55 -4.07 17.97 4.91
C GLU A 55 -5.50 18.17 4.39
N GLY A 56 -5.95 17.28 3.52
CA GLY A 56 -7.31 17.33 2.96
C GLY A 56 -8.38 16.72 3.86
N GLY A 57 -8.00 16.10 4.99
CA GLY A 57 -8.92 15.45 5.91
C GLY A 57 -8.52 14.00 6.20
N PRO A 58 -9.36 13.27 6.95
CA PRO A 58 -9.06 11.89 7.32
C PRO A 58 -9.22 10.93 6.15
N VAL A 59 -8.40 9.89 6.16
CA VAL A 59 -8.47 8.78 5.20
C VAL A 59 -8.55 7.48 5.98
N SER A 60 -9.58 6.68 5.69
CA SER A 60 -9.71 5.33 6.22
C SER A 60 -8.98 4.36 5.31
N CYS A 61 -8.07 3.58 5.86
CA CYS A 61 -7.24 2.64 5.13
C CYS A 61 -7.53 1.21 5.52
N ALA A 62 -7.54 0.32 4.55
CA ALA A 62 -7.64 -1.12 4.77
C ALA A 62 -6.65 -1.83 3.86
N MET A 63 -5.84 -2.71 4.45
CA MET A 63 -4.93 -3.59 3.72
C MET A 63 -5.47 -4.99 3.86
N ILE A 64 -5.83 -5.62 2.74
CA ILE A 64 -6.46 -6.94 2.72
C ILE A 64 -5.51 -7.92 2.07
N HIS A 65 -4.97 -8.83 2.88
CA HIS A 65 -4.07 -9.88 2.40
C HIS A 65 -4.85 -11.17 2.15
N THR A 66 -4.66 -11.74 0.96
CA THR A 66 -5.21 -13.02 0.56
C THR A 66 -4.12 -13.86 -0.10
N ALA A 67 -4.45 -15.08 -0.50
CA ALA A 67 -3.51 -15.94 -1.24
C ALA A 67 -3.06 -15.32 -2.58
N SER A 68 -3.86 -14.42 -3.17
CA SER A 68 -3.53 -13.79 -4.46
C SER A 68 -2.72 -12.49 -4.34
N GLY A 69 -2.54 -11.97 -3.13
CA GLY A 69 -1.76 -10.75 -2.92
C GLY A 69 -2.35 -9.81 -1.89
N LEU A 70 -2.12 -8.53 -2.07
CA LEU A 70 -2.54 -7.48 -1.15
C LEU A 70 -3.39 -6.44 -1.90
N THR A 71 -4.53 -6.10 -1.33
CA THR A 71 -5.34 -4.97 -1.79
C THR A 71 -5.24 -3.87 -0.75
N VAL A 72 -4.89 -2.66 -1.18
CA VAL A 72 -4.86 -1.47 -0.32
C VAL A 72 -6.00 -0.56 -0.75
N ARG A 73 -6.93 -0.33 0.16
CA ARG A 73 -8.09 0.54 -0.08
C ARG A 73 -7.99 1.78 0.80
N ARG A 74 -8.14 2.95 0.19
CA ARG A 74 -8.16 4.23 0.87
C ARG A 74 -9.46 4.95 0.55
N GLN A 75 -10.12 5.50 1.57
CA GLN A 75 -11.40 6.19 1.42
C GLN A 75 -11.42 7.46 2.28
N GLY A 76 -11.85 8.56 1.69
CA GLY A 76 -11.94 9.85 2.35
C GLY A 76 -11.34 10.95 1.50
N ALA A 77 -10.47 11.79 2.09
CA ALA A 77 -9.79 12.85 1.38
C ALA A 77 -8.95 12.31 0.20
N ILE A 78 -8.52 11.07 0.30
CA ILE A 78 -7.91 10.32 -0.80
C ILE A 78 -8.76 9.09 -1.03
N SER A 79 -9.12 8.81 -2.29
CA SER A 79 -9.85 7.59 -2.66
C SER A 79 -9.07 6.82 -3.69
N ALA A 80 -8.69 5.61 -3.34
CA ALA A 80 -7.90 4.75 -4.22
C ALA A 80 -8.03 3.28 -3.80
N VAL A 81 -7.91 2.39 -4.77
CA VAL A 81 -7.73 0.96 -4.55
C VAL A 81 -6.51 0.54 -5.33
N LEU A 82 -5.54 -0.04 -4.65
CA LEU A 82 -4.33 -0.57 -5.28
C LEU A 82 -4.25 -2.06 -5.00
N GLU A 83 -3.85 -2.84 -6.01
CA GLU A 83 -3.67 -4.28 -5.86
C GLU A 83 -2.24 -4.67 -6.21
N PHE A 84 -1.66 -5.49 -5.35
CA PHE A 84 -0.29 -5.98 -5.47
C PHE A 84 -0.28 -7.50 -5.47
N GLY A 85 0.58 -8.06 -6.26
CA GLY A 85 0.83 -9.50 -6.34
C GLY A 85 1.92 -9.74 -7.37
N THR A 86 2.76 -10.75 -7.20
CA THR A 86 3.90 -11.00 -8.09
C THR A 86 3.48 -11.08 -9.56
N GLY A 87 4.06 -10.22 -10.38
CA GLY A 87 3.76 -10.15 -11.82
C GLY A 87 2.45 -9.47 -12.18
N LYS A 88 1.72 -8.95 -11.20
CA LYS A 88 0.42 -8.33 -11.43
C LYS A 88 0.57 -6.90 -11.96
N VAL A 89 -0.24 -6.58 -12.97
CA VAL A 89 -0.42 -5.21 -13.48
C VAL A 89 -1.83 -4.78 -13.16
N TYR A 90 -1.97 -3.68 -12.43
CA TYR A 90 -3.26 -3.19 -11.98
C TYR A 90 -3.44 -1.72 -12.38
N ARG A 91 -4.55 -1.42 -13.04
CA ARG A 91 -4.89 -0.06 -13.48
C ARG A 91 -6.08 0.46 -12.70
N THR A 92 -5.97 1.69 -12.23
CA THR A 92 -7.01 2.31 -11.41
C THR A 92 -6.96 3.83 -11.53
N VAL A 93 -7.88 4.48 -10.83
CA VAL A 93 -7.91 5.95 -10.72
C VAL A 93 -7.66 6.31 -9.26
N TYR A 94 -6.76 7.26 -9.05
CA TYR A 94 -6.42 7.81 -7.74
C TYR A 94 -7.08 9.18 -7.61
N GLU A 95 -7.97 9.34 -6.64
CA GLU A 95 -8.72 10.59 -6.46
C GLU A 95 -8.24 11.36 -5.23
N VAL A 96 -7.82 12.61 -5.47
CA VAL A 96 -7.57 13.60 -4.43
C VAL A 96 -8.35 14.84 -4.88
N ALA A 97 -9.59 14.98 -4.39
CA ALA A 97 -10.52 15.99 -4.89
C ALA A 97 -9.88 17.39 -4.96
N PRO A 98 -10.03 18.14 -6.06
CA PRO A 98 -10.87 17.84 -7.24
C PRO A 98 -10.16 17.04 -8.34
N TYR A 99 -8.98 16.51 -8.05
CA TYR A 99 -8.10 15.87 -9.04
C TYR A 99 -8.31 14.37 -9.12
N LYS A 100 -8.15 13.83 -10.34
CA LYS A 100 -8.14 12.39 -10.61
C LYS A 100 -6.91 12.07 -11.43
N PHE A 101 -6.22 11.00 -11.06
CA PHE A 101 -5.01 10.56 -11.75
C PHE A 101 -5.17 9.11 -12.19
N ASP A 102 -4.81 8.84 -13.44
CA ASP A 102 -4.70 7.46 -13.91
C ASP A 102 -3.44 6.84 -13.32
N VAL A 103 -3.58 5.66 -12.74
CA VAL A 103 -2.51 4.97 -12.06
C VAL A 103 -2.38 3.56 -12.59
N THR A 104 -1.15 3.15 -12.89
CA THR A 104 -0.81 1.77 -13.22
C THR A 104 0.24 1.27 -12.24
N VAL A 105 -0.05 0.17 -11.58
CA VAL A 105 0.86 -0.49 -10.64
C VAL A 105 1.33 -1.80 -11.25
N THR A 106 2.64 -1.98 -11.33
CA THR A 106 3.26 -3.23 -11.79
C THR A 106 4.08 -3.80 -10.65
N THR A 107 3.63 -4.91 -10.10
CA THR A 107 4.32 -5.58 -9.00
C THR A 107 5.41 -6.49 -9.54
N ARG A 108 6.64 -6.29 -9.09
CA ARG A 108 7.79 -7.11 -9.47
C ARG A 108 8.04 -8.22 -8.49
N ALA A 109 7.94 -7.92 -7.20
CA ALA A 109 8.13 -8.91 -6.16
C ALA A 109 7.18 -8.64 -5.01
N TYR A 110 6.62 -9.69 -4.47
CA TYR A 110 5.69 -9.63 -3.35
C TYR A 110 6.00 -10.76 -2.39
N ARG A 111 6.17 -10.45 -1.12
CA ARG A 111 6.39 -11.43 -0.07
C ARG A 111 5.61 -11.00 1.17
N SER A 112 4.90 -11.94 1.76
CA SER A 112 4.11 -11.67 2.96
C SER A 112 4.22 -12.81 3.95
N SER A 113 4.40 -12.46 5.23
CA SER A 113 4.25 -13.37 6.37
C SER A 113 3.06 -12.96 7.24
N LEU A 114 2.19 -12.11 6.73
CA LEU A 114 1.06 -11.58 7.49
C LEU A 114 0.06 -12.69 7.84
N SER A 115 -0.27 -12.76 9.13
CA SER A 115 -1.16 -13.78 9.69
C SER A 115 -1.99 -13.18 10.82
N ALA A 116 -2.74 -14.02 11.52
CA ALA A 116 -3.47 -13.62 12.73
C ALA A 116 -2.55 -13.11 13.85
N PHE A 117 -1.25 -13.35 13.75
CA PHE A 117 -0.25 -12.95 14.74
C PHE A 117 0.56 -11.73 14.31
N GLY A 118 0.13 -11.02 13.28
CA GLY A 118 0.91 -9.96 12.65
C GLY A 118 1.85 -10.50 11.58
N GLY A 119 2.92 -9.78 11.32
CA GLY A 119 3.92 -10.18 10.33
C GLY A 119 4.39 -9.02 9.48
N THR A 120 5.00 -9.34 8.36
CA THR A 120 5.56 -8.34 7.44
C THR A 120 5.07 -8.57 6.02
N VAL A 121 5.01 -7.47 5.26
CA VAL A 121 4.76 -7.49 3.82
C VAL A 121 5.85 -6.69 3.15
N ASP A 122 6.53 -7.28 2.17
CA ASP A 122 7.56 -6.65 1.37
C ASP A 122 7.11 -6.62 -0.09
N ILE A 123 7.10 -5.42 -0.68
CA ILE A 123 6.65 -5.23 -2.06
C ILE A 123 7.68 -4.41 -2.82
N LEU A 124 8.07 -4.88 -3.99
CA LEU A 124 8.81 -4.09 -4.98
C LEU A 124 7.88 -3.88 -6.17
N TYR A 125 7.56 -2.62 -6.46
CA TYR A 125 6.64 -2.31 -7.53
C TYR A 125 7.01 -1.02 -8.26
N TYR A 126 6.52 -0.91 -9.48
CA TYR A 126 6.57 0.30 -10.28
C TYR A 126 5.18 0.90 -10.29
N ILE A 127 5.10 2.20 -10.09
CA ILE A 127 3.85 2.93 -10.15
C ILE A 127 3.99 4.09 -11.14
N ASP A 128 3.02 4.16 -12.06
CA ASP A 128 2.89 5.26 -12.99
C ASP A 128 1.67 6.07 -12.56
N ILE A 129 1.90 7.32 -12.18
CA ILE A 129 0.84 8.26 -11.78
C ILE A 129 0.87 9.44 -12.73
N GLY A 130 -0.13 9.52 -13.61
CA GLY A 130 -0.24 10.63 -14.56
C GLY A 130 0.97 10.80 -15.48
N GLY A 131 1.65 9.70 -15.81
CA GLY A 131 2.84 9.70 -16.65
C GLY A 131 4.17 9.74 -15.90
N GLU A 132 4.17 9.94 -14.59
CA GLU A 132 5.38 9.86 -13.77
C GLU A 132 5.60 8.44 -13.28
N LEU A 133 6.74 7.87 -13.61
CA LEU A 133 7.10 6.51 -13.23
C LEU A 133 8.01 6.52 -12.01
N ARG A 134 7.65 5.71 -11.01
CA ARG A 134 8.43 5.54 -9.78
C ARG A 134 8.63 4.07 -9.49
N ARG A 135 9.81 3.73 -8.99
CA ARG A 135 10.10 2.42 -8.44
C ARG A 135 10.06 2.53 -6.91
N THR A 136 9.27 1.68 -6.28
CA THR A 136 9.04 1.73 -4.84
C THR A 136 9.31 0.38 -4.20
N ARG A 137 10.07 0.41 -3.10
CA ARG A 137 10.18 -0.70 -2.17
C ARG A 137 9.41 -0.32 -0.92
N MET A 138 8.41 -1.11 -0.59
CA MET A 138 7.57 -0.86 0.58
C MET A 138 7.63 -2.04 1.54
N LYS A 139 7.89 -1.74 2.81
CA LYS A 139 7.86 -2.73 3.88
C LYS A 139 6.80 -2.33 4.88
N ILE A 140 5.90 -3.25 5.17
CA ILE A 140 4.83 -3.08 6.15
C ILE A 140 5.10 -4.05 7.29
N GLU A 141 5.19 -3.54 8.52
CA GLU A 141 5.32 -4.35 9.72
C GLU A 141 4.07 -4.19 10.56
N VAL A 142 3.46 -5.32 10.92
CA VAL A 142 2.26 -5.36 11.76
C VAL A 142 2.60 -6.13 13.03
N THR A 143 2.50 -5.46 14.18
CA THR A 143 2.80 -6.05 15.48
C THR A 143 1.62 -5.92 16.44
N LEU A 144 1.40 -6.97 17.20
CA LEU A 144 0.36 -7.01 18.23
C LEU A 144 0.76 -6.19 19.48
#